data_7a875ed8d0aa8e53ca984ae4a5549edf
#
_entry.id   7a875ed8d0aa8e53ca984ae4a5549edf
#
_cell.length_a   1.000
_cell.length_b   1.000
_cell.length_c   1.000
_cell.angle_alpha   90.00
_cell.angle_beta   90.00
_cell.angle_gamma   90.00
#
_symmetry.space_group_name_H-M   'P 1'
#
loop_
_entity.id
_entity.type
_entity.pdbx_description
1 polymer ?
#
loop_
_entity_poly.entity_id
_entity_poly.type
_entity_poly.pdbx_seq_one_letter_code
_entity_poly.pdbx_strand_id
1 'polypeptide(L)'
;MCIRDSWNADQRYKENYMSNYNGYYQTYDAGHIDDDGYIWIMSRTDDIINVAGHRLSTGAIEEVLSEHQSVAECAVLGIADKLKGQLPIGLVVLKAGVDKSHEDISKECIQMVREKIGPVAAFKIAIVIKRLPKTRSGKILRGTIRKIADKEEYKMPPTIDDPEILTEIKEDLIKNNIIKSD
;
A
#
# COMPACT_ATOMS: atom_id res chain seq x y z
N MET A 1 -18.92 -21.09 -20.62
CA MET A 1 -19.09 -19.66 -20.28
C MET A 1 -18.49 -19.44 -18.92
N CYS A 2 -17.45 -18.61 -18.78
CA CYS A 2 -16.91 -18.30 -17.45
C CYS A 2 -17.87 -17.33 -16.77
N ILE A 3 -18.51 -17.76 -15.68
CA ILE A 3 -19.35 -16.93 -14.85
C ILE A 3 -18.44 -16.32 -13.77
N ARG A 4 -18.44 -14.99 -13.63
CA ARG A 4 -17.76 -14.33 -12.51
C ARG A 4 -18.63 -14.50 -11.28
N ASP A 5 -18.14 -15.25 -10.32
CA ASP A 5 -18.82 -15.49 -9.04
C ASP A 5 -17.81 -15.76 -7.92
N SER A 6 -18.30 -16.00 -6.73
CA SER A 6 -17.52 -16.52 -5.59
C SER A 6 -18.17 -17.83 -5.14
N TRP A 7 -17.40 -18.90 -5.11
CA TRP A 7 -17.88 -20.24 -4.75
C TRP A 7 -18.67 -20.22 -3.43
N ASN A 8 -19.93 -20.63 -3.51
CA ASN A 8 -20.89 -20.62 -2.39
C ASN A 8 -20.96 -19.29 -1.62
N ALA A 9 -20.74 -18.14 -2.27
CA ALA A 9 -20.69 -16.83 -1.64
C ALA A 9 -21.29 -15.72 -2.52
N ASP A 10 -22.44 -15.98 -3.14
CA ASP A 10 -23.12 -15.06 -4.06
C ASP A 10 -23.40 -13.68 -3.43
N GLN A 11 -23.83 -13.69 -2.15
CA GLN A 11 -24.10 -12.44 -1.45
C GLN A 11 -22.82 -11.60 -1.31
N ARG A 12 -21.71 -12.23 -0.91
CA ARG A 12 -20.39 -11.56 -0.81
C ARG A 12 -19.91 -11.04 -2.16
N TYR A 13 -20.15 -11.80 -3.24
CA TYR A 13 -19.83 -11.37 -4.59
C TYR A 13 -20.59 -10.10 -4.97
N LYS A 14 -21.92 -10.08 -4.75
CA LYS A 14 -22.76 -8.91 -5.03
C LYS A 14 -22.34 -7.70 -4.22
N GLU A 15 -22.10 -7.87 -2.93
CA GLU A 15 -21.65 -6.80 -2.03
C GLU A 15 -20.33 -6.20 -2.46
N ASN A 16 -19.37 -7.02 -2.86
CA ASN A 16 -18.05 -6.56 -3.21
C ASN A 16 -17.94 -5.94 -4.62
N TYR A 17 -18.72 -6.41 -5.57
CA TYR A 17 -18.48 -6.06 -6.98
C TYR A 17 -19.65 -5.40 -7.70
N MET A 18 -20.88 -5.49 -7.16
CA MET A 18 -22.08 -5.05 -7.86
C MET A 18 -22.90 -4.00 -7.09
N SER A 19 -22.58 -3.74 -5.81
CA SER A 19 -23.40 -2.89 -4.95
C SER A 19 -23.18 -1.40 -5.15
N ASN A 20 -21.97 -0.98 -5.49
CA ASN A 20 -21.61 0.43 -5.56
C ASN A 20 -22.09 1.12 -6.85
N TYR A 21 -22.19 0.37 -7.95
CA TYR A 21 -22.60 0.87 -9.26
C TYR A 21 -23.65 -0.05 -9.87
N ASN A 22 -24.90 0.39 -9.86
CA ASN A 22 -26.00 -0.44 -10.36
C ASN A 22 -25.80 -0.80 -11.85
N GLY A 23 -25.82 -2.10 -12.16
CA GLY A 23 -25.66 -2.62 -13.52
C GLY A 23 -24.19 -2.74 -13.99
N TYR A 24 -23.22 -2.37 -13.17
CA TYR A 24 -21.81 -2.44 -13.50
C TYR A 24 -21.02 -3.32 -12.53
N TYR A 25 -20.04 -4.04 -13.05
CA TYR A 25 -19.09 -4.79 -12.26
C TYR A 25 -17.90 -3.88 -11.88
N GLN A 26 -17.65 -3.70 -10.60
CA GLN A 26 -16.54 -2.90 -10.11
C GLN A 26 -15.24 -3.70 -10.17
N THR A 27 -14.30 -3.29 -11.00
CA THR A 27 -12.97 -3.93 -11.14
C THR A 27 -11.99 -3.48 -10.07
N TYR A 28 -12.26 -2.36 -9.42
CA TYR A 28 -11.33 -1.63 -8.55
C TYR A 28 -10.10 -1.06 -9.26
N ASP A 29 -10.16 -0.93 -10.57
CA ASP A 29 -9.12 -0.27 -11.34
C ASP A 29 -9.48 1.21 -11.56
N ALA A 30 -8.47 2.07 -11.49
CA ALA A 30 -8.57 3.48 -11.83
C ALA A 30 -7.90 3.72 -13.19
N GLY A 31 -8.61 4.38 -14.08
CA GLY A 31 -8.11 4.67 -15.42
C GLY A 31 -8.91 5.76 -16.11
N HIS A 32 -8.58 6.03 -17.34
CA HIS A 32 -9.34 6.91 -18.22
C HIS A 32 -9.41 6.34 -19.63
N ILE A 33 -10.36 6.83 -20.39
CA ILE A 33 -10.46 6.54 -21.83
C ILE A 33 -10.04 7.82 -22.53
N ASP A 34 -9.11 7.72 -23.48
CA ASP A 34 -8.69 8.86 -24.30
C ASP A 34 -9.68 9.15 -25.44
N ASP A 35 -9.42 10.21 -26.19
CA ASP A 35 -10.29 10.65 -27.28
C ASP A 35 -10.34 9.64 -28.44
N ASP A 36 -9.34 8.78 -28.57
CA ASP A 36 -9.28 7.70 -29.56
C ASP A 36 -9.94 6.40 -29.07
N GLY A 37 -10.43 6.36 -27.81
CA GLY A 37 -11.13 5.23 -27.21
C GLY A 37 -10.22 4.19 -26.56
N TYR A 38 -8.91 4.45 -26.42
CA TYR A 38 -8.01 3.57 -25.67
C TYR A 38 -8.20 3.70 -24.16
N ILE A 39 -8.13 2.57 -23.48
CA ILE A 39 -8.26 2.50 -22.02
C ILE A 39 -6.87 2.50 -21.38
N TRP A 40 -6.61 3.49 -20.55
CA TRP A 40 -5.37 3.65 -19.79
C TRP A 40 -5.64 3.29 -18.32
N ILE A 41 -5.09 2.18 -17.85
CA ILE A 41 -5.17 1.79 -16.44
C ILE A 41 -3.98 2.38 -15.69
N MET A 42 -4.26 3.23 -14.70
CA MET A 42 -3.24 3.93 -13.92
C MET A 42 -2.83 3.15 -12.67
N SER A 43 -3.81 2.63 -11.94
CA SER A 43 -3.59 1.87 -10.71
C SER A 43 -4.89 1.24 -10.23
N ARG A 44 -4.83 0.52 -9.11
CA ARG A 44 -6.02 0.12 -8.35
C ARG A 44 -6.57 1.31 -7.57
N THR A 45 -7.88 1.38 -7.40
CA THR A 45 -8.53 2.44 -6.60
C THR A 45 -8.17 2.35 -5.12
N ASP A 46 -7.90 1.15 -4.63
CA ASP A 46 -7.46 0.86 -3.27
C ASP A 46 -5.96 1.14 -3.04
N ASP A 47 -5.18 1.32 -4.12
CA ASP A 47 -3.76 1.67 -4.10
C ASP A 47 -3.51 3.17 -4.36
N ILE A 48 -4.57 3.98 -4.43
CA ILE A 48 -4.47 5.44 -4.52
C ILE A 48 -4.47 6.06 -3.13
N ILE A 49 -3.49 6.91 -2.87
CA ILE A 49 -3.40 7.71 -1.65
C ILE A 49 -3.92 9.12 -1.95
N ASN A 50 -4.86 9.59 -1.16
CA ASN A 50 -5.42 10.94 -1.33
C ASN A 50 -4.81 11.89 -0.28
N VAL A 51 -3.83 12.68 -0.70
CA VAL A 51 -3.12 13.63 0.16
C VAL A 51 -3.58 15.05 -0.17
N ALA A 52 -4.36 15.66 0.71
CA ALA A 52 -4.84 17.04 0.54
C ALA A 52 -5.47 17.30 -0.84
N GLY A 53 -6.23 16.34 -1.36
CA GLY A 53 -6.86 16.40 -2.68
C GLY A 53 -6.02 15.91 -3.85
N HIS A 54 -4.74 15.66 -3.66
CA HIS A 54 -3.87 15.06 -4.68
C HIS A 54 -3.95 13.54 -4.63
N ARG A 55 -4.19 12.93 -5.78
CA ARG A 55 -4.22 11.47 -5.93
C ARG A 55 -2.84 10.97 -6.32
N LEU A 56 -2.24 10.19 -5.45
CA LEU A 56 -0.90 9.61 -5.63
C LEU A 56 -1.00 8.10 -5.81
N SER A 57 -0.32 7.59 -6.82
CA SER A 57 -0.18 6.14 -7.00
C SER A 57 0.87 5.59 -6.04
N THR A 58 0.50 4.56 -5.28
CA THR A 58 1.48 3.82 -4.46
C THR A 58 2.58 3.22 -5.34
N GLY A 59 2.22 2.69 -6.51
CA GLY A 59 3.16 2.10 -7.46
C GLY A 59 4.21 3.08 -7.95
N ALA A 60 3.85 4.35 -8.23
CA ALA A 60 4.81 5.36 -8.66
C ALA A 60 5.84 5.68 -7.56
N ILE A 61 5.42 5.70 -6.29
CA ILE A 61 6.35 5.89 -5.17
C ILE A 61 7.20 4.64 -4.95
N GLU A 62 6.60 3.45 -5.05
CA GLU A 62 7.32 2.16 -4.93
C GLU A 62 8.38 2.01 -6.04
N GLU A 63 8.10 2.44 -7.26
CA GLU A 63 9.06 2.46 -8.37
C GLU A 63 10.29 3.28 -8.01
N VAL A 64 10.09 4.50 -7.51
CA VAL A 64 11.20 5.35 -7.04
C VAL A 64 11.99 4.69 -5.91
N LEU A 65 11.31 4.12 -4.91
CA LEU A 65 11.97 3.44 -3.80
C LEU A 65 12.78 2.20 -4.24
N SER A 66 12.29 1.48 -5.24
CA SER A 66 12.95 0.28 -5.77
C SER A 66 14.27 0.57 -6.48
N GLU A 67 14.47 1.79 -6.96
CA GLU A 67 15.73 2.22 -7.56
C GLU A 67 16.86 2.41 -6.53
N HIS A 68 16.53 2.51 -5.25
CA HIS A 68 17.54 2.68 -4.21
C HIS A 68 18.39 1.41 -4.09
N GLN A 69 19.73 1.56 -4.12
CA GLN A 69 20.68 0.44 -4.21
C GLN A 69 20.55 -0.57 -3.05
N SER A 70 20.17 -0.09 -1.86
CA SER A 70 20.03 -0.91 -0.66
C SER A 70 18.66 -1.57 -0.51
N VAL A 71 17.66 -1.20 -1.32
CA VAL A 71 16.28 -1.71 -1.21
C VAL A 71 16.13 -3.00 -1.98
N ALA A 72 15.64 -4.04 -1.33
CA ALA A 72 15.26 -5.30 -1.95
C ALA A 72 13.79 -5.32 -2.33
N GLU A 73 12.93 -4.86 -1.42
CA GLU A 73 11.48 -4.80 -1.59
C GLU A 73 10.94 -3.56 -0.87
N CYS A 74 9.84 -3.04 -1.36
CA CYS A 74 9.14 -1.97 -0.67
C CYS A 74 7.63 -2.10 -0.83
N ALA A 75 6.91 -1.43 0.06
CA ALA A 75 5.47 -1.25 -0.05
C ALA A 75 5.11 0.15 0.43
N VAL A 76 4.25 0.83 -0.32
CA VAL A 76 3.73 2.15 0.04
C VAL A 76 2.25 2.04 0.33
N LEU A 77 1.79 2.72 1.38
CA LEU A 77 0.38 2.77 1.75
C LEU A 77 0.04 4.15 2.32
N GLY A 78 -1.23 4.53 2.20
CA GLY A 78 -1.76 5.74 2.82
C GLY A 78 -2.31 5.41 4.19
N ILE A 79 -1.84 6.11 5.22
CA ILE A 79 -2.40 6.07 6.57
C ILE A 79 -3.28 7.29 6.81
N ALA A 80 -4.27 7.18 7.69
CA ALA A 80 -5.19 8.27 8.00
C ALA A 80 -4.47 9.47 8.63
N ASP A 81 -4.75 10.68 8.12
CA ASP A 81 -4.27 11.94 8.66
C ASP A 81 -5.43 12.94 8.81
N LYS A 82 -5.54 13.60 9.97
CA LYS A 82 -6.64 14.49 10.29
C LYS A 82 -6.73 15.74 9.40
N LEU A 83 -5.60 16.21 8.88
CA LEU A 83 -5.52 17.46 8.11
C LEU A 83 -5.49 17.19 6.60
N LYS A 84 -4.80 16.14 6.18
CA LYS A 84 -4.54 15.86 4.76
C LYS A 84 -5.37 14.72 4.21
N GLY A 85 -6.22 14.10 5.02
CA GLY A 85 -6.96 12.89 4.69
C GLY A 85 -6.09 11.65 4.81
N GLN A 86 -5.02 11.57 4.05
CA GLN A 86 -4.03 10.49 4.14
C GLN A 86 -2.60 11.02 4.04
N LEU A 87 -1.65 10.26 4.60
CA LEU A 87 -0.21 10.45 4.40
C LEU A 87 0.40 9.15 3.88
N PRO A 88 1.27 9.23 2.86
CA PRO A 88 2.01 8.07 2.40
C PRO A 88 3.10 7.70 3.37
N ILE A 89 3.20 6.40 3.67
CA ILE A 89 4.34 5.81 4.37
C ILE A 89 4.95 4.71 3.50
N GLY A 90 6.26 4.59 3.54
CA GLY A 90 7.01 3.53 2.88
C GLY A 90 7.53 2.51 3.89
N LEU A 91 7.29 1.24 3.61
CA LEU A 91 7.93 0.12 4.30
C LEU A 91 9.00 -0.44 3.37
N VAL A 92 10.22 -0.55 3.84
CA VAL A 92 11.39 -0.88 3.03
C VAL A 92 12.10 -2.10 3.63
N VAL A 93 12.35 -3.10 2.80
CA VAL A 93 13.16 -4.28 3.15
C VAL A 93 14.52 -4.14 2.48
N LEU A 94 15.58 -4.32 3.23
CA LEU A 94 16.94 -4.16 2.73
C LEU A 94 17.47 -5.42 2.07
N LYS A 95 18.39 -5.23 1.13
CA LYS A 95 19.21 -6.31 0.58
C LYS A 95 20.13 -6.89 1.66
N ALA A 96 20.51 -8.14 1.51
CA ALA A 96 21.48 -8.76 2.40
C ALA A 96 22.85 -8.03 2.31
N GLY A 97 23.51 -7.88 3.46
CA GLY A 97 24.85 -7.29 3.52
C GLY A 97 24.90 -5.75 3.46
N VAL A 98 23.76 -5.06 3.55
CA VAL A 98 23.75 -3.61 3.67
C VAL A 98 24.21 -3.21 5.07
N ASP A 99 25.31 -2.45 5.15
CA ASP A 99 25.93 -1.97 6.41
C ASP A 99 25.63 -0.50 6.71
N LYS A 100 24.62 0.07 6.07
CA LYS A 100 24.20 1.44 6.28
C LYS A 100 23.11 1.53 7.35
N SER A 101 23.12 2.64 8.11
CA SER A 101 22.10 2.82 9.15
C SER A 101 20.68 2.90 8.56
N HIS A 102 19.72 2.32 9.25
CA HIS A 102 18.30 2.38 8.83
C HIS A 102 17.80 3.82 8.70
N GLU A 103 18.31 4.71 9.56
CA GLU A 103 17.95 6.13 9.55
C GLU A 103 18.45 6.84 8.27
N ASP A 104 19.67 6.56 7.85
CA ASP A 104 20.22 7.15 6.62
C ASP A 104 19.50 6.64 5.39
N ILE A 105 19.21 5.33 5.32
CA ILE A 105 18.42 4.75 4.22
C ILE A 105 17.02 5.38 4.16
N SER A 106 16.36 5.55 5.32
CA SER A 106 15.06 6.21 5.39
C SER A 106 15.12 7.64 4.87
N LYS A 107 16.13 8.42 5.24
CA LYS A 107 16.34 9.80 4.74
C LYS A 107 16.56 9.82 3.22
N GLU A 108 17.38 8.92 2.71
CA GLU A 108 17.64 8.81 1.27
C GLU A 108 16.38 8.44 0.48
N CYS A 109 15.62 7.48 0.96
CA CYS A 109 14.33 7.10 0.36
C CYS A 109 13.36 8.30 0.30
N ILE A 110 13.25 9.05 1.40
CA ILE A 110 12.40 10.26 1.46
C ILE A 110 12.89 11.30 0.47
N GLN A 111 14.20 11.54 0.40
CA GLN A 111 14.79 12.51 -0.51
C GLN A 111 14.58 12.11 -1.98
N MET A 112 14.77 10.84 -2.33
CA MET A 112 14.52 10.34 -3.69
C MET A 112 13.08 10.58 -4.15
N VAL A 113 12.10 10.26 -3.30
CA VAL A 113 10.69 10.51 -3.61
C VAL A 113 10.42 12.01 -3.77
N ARG A 114 11.01 12.85 -2.92
CA ARG A 114 10.87 14.30 -3.00
C ARG A 114 11.44 14.87 -4.30
N GLU A 115 12.56 14.34 -4.77
CA GLU A 115 13.22 14.79 -6.01
C GLU A 115 12.50 14.32 -7.27
N LYS A 116 12.07 13.05 -7.29
CA LYS A 116 11.49 12.43 -8.49
C LYS A 116 9.99 12.67 -8.67
N ILE A 117 9.24 12.69 -7.58
CA ILE A 117 7.77 12.88 -7.61
C ILE A 117 7.41 14.31 -7.20
N GLY A 118 8.20 14.89 -6.30
CA GLY A 118 8.01 16.25 -5.81
C GLY A 118 7.41 16.33 -4.40
N PRO A 119 7.43 17.53 -3.81
CA PRO A 119 6.92 17.79 -2.45
C PRO A 119 5.43 17.49 -2.29
N VAL A 120 4.67 17.48 -3.39
CA VAL A 120 3.23 17.17 -3.44
C VAL A 120 2.92 15.79 -2.89
N ALA A 121 3.84 14.83 -3.03
CA ALA A 121 3.70 13.49 -2.47
C ALA A 121 3.57 13.50 -0.94
N ALA A 122 4.09 14.54 -0.26
CA ALA A 122 4.14 14.63 1.20
C ALA A 122 4.74 13.36 1.87
N PHE A 123 5.60 12.65 1.15
CA PHE A 123 6.26 11.43 1.61
C PHE A 123 7.35 11.80 2.62
N LYS A 124 7.09 11.55 3.90
CA LYS A 124 7.96 11.97 5.01
C LYS A 124 8.37 10.80 5.91
N ILE A 125 7.85 9.62 5.65
CA ILE A 125 8.02 8.46 6.50
C ILE A 125 8.43 7.29 5.62
N ALA A 126 9.63 6.79 5.86
CA ALA A 126 10.13 5.52 5.34
C ALA A 126 10.66 4.71 6.52
N ILE A 127 10.22 3.47 6.66
CA ILE A 127 10.56 2.59 7.78
C ILE A 127 11.25 1.36 7.22
N VAL A 128 12.44 1.07 7.71
CA VAL A 128 13.12 -0.19 7.40
C VAL A 128 12.53 -1.29 8.28
N ILE A 129 12.07 -2.34 7.64
CA ILE A 129 11.46 -3.51 8.26
C ILE A 129 12.17 -4.79 7.81
N LYS A 130 12.00 -5.88 8.54
CA LYS A 130 12.65 -7.15 8.21
C LYS A 130 12.05 -7.81 6.97
N ARG A 131 10.72 -7.78 6.84
CA ARG A 131 9.98 -8.45 5.77
C ARG A 131 8.59 -7.84 5.60
N LEU A 132 8.02 -7.98 4.41
CA LEU A 132 6.65 -7.54 4.12
C LEU A 132 5.65 -8.68 4.31
N PRO A 133 4.46 -8.42 4.88
CA PRO A 133 3.41 -9.44 4.98
C PRO A 133 2.85 -9.75 3.59
N LYS A 134 2.92 -11.02 3.23
CA LYS A 134 2.50 -11.52 1.90
C LYS A 134 1.50 -12.66 2.04
N THR A 135 0.73 -12.85 0.99
CA THR A 135 -0.01 -14.08 0.78
C THR A 135 0.95 -15.18 0.33
N ARG A 136 0.53 -16.44 0.41
CA ARG A 136 1.28 -17.59 -0.14
C ARG A 136 1.60 -17.47 -1.63
N SER A 137 0.86 -16.65 -2.37
CA SER A 137 1.14 -16.33 -3.78
C SER A 137 2.06 -15.13 -3.97
N GLY A 138 2.64 -14.57 -2.90
CA GLY A 138 3.58 -13.45 -2.94
C GLY A 138 2.95 -12.05 -2.98
N LYS A 139 1.62 -11.93 -2.91
CA LYS A 139 0.94 -10.63 -2.93
C LYS A 139 1.06 -9.94 -1.58
N ILE A 140 1.56 -8.71 -1.55
CA ILE A 140 1.68 -7.87 -0.34
C ILE A 140 0.29 -7.50 0.20
N LEU A 141 0.11 -7.64 1.51
CA LEU A 141 -1.16 -7.39 2.22
C LEU A 141 -1.28 -5.92 2.67
N ARG A 142 -1.17 -4.94 1.72
CA ARG A 142 -1.21 -3.49 2.01
C ARG A 142 -2.44 -3.08 2.82
N GLY A 143 -3.61 -3.60 2.46
CA GLY A 143 -4.86 -3.30 3.16
C GLY A 143 -4.85 -3.72 4.63
N THR A 144 -4.20 -4.85 4.97
CA THR A 144 -4.06 -5.29 6.36
C THR A 144 -3.08 -4.41 7.12
N ILE A 145 -1.93 -4.06 6.50
CA ILE A 145 -0.96 -3.15 7.11
C ILE A 145 -1.61 -1.78 7.40
N ARG A 146 -2.38 -1.24 6.45
CA ARG A 146 -3.09 0.03 6.64
C ARG A 146 -4.04 -0.03 7.83
N LYS A 147 -4.84 -1.09 7.94
CA LYS A 147 -5.75 -1.26 9.08
C LYS A 147 -5.02 -1.32 10.42
N ILE A 148 -3.85 -1.97 10.47
CA ILE A 148 -3.00 -1.97 11.67
C ILE A 148 -2.52 -0.56 11.99
N ALA A 149 -2.04 0.19 10.98
CA ALA A 149 -1.56 1.55 11.15
C ALA A 149 -2.66 2.53 11.60
N ASP A 150 -3.88 2.36 11.06
CA ASP A 150 -5.06 3.20 11.39
C ASP A 150 -5.80 2.71 12.66
N LYS A 151 -5.30 1.65 13.33
CA LYS A 151 -5.94 1.00 14.51
C LYS A 151 -7.36 0.51 14.21
N GLU A 152 -7.61 0.08 12.99
CA GLU A 152 -8.89 -0.49 12.58
C GLU A 152 -8.91 -2.01 12.84
N GLU A 153 -10.11 -2.53 13.10
CA GLU A 153 -10.31 -3.98 13.19
C GLU A 153 -10.06 -4.65 11.83
N TYR A 154 -9.36 -5.76 11.86
CA TYR A 154 -9.13 -6.57 10.67
C TYR A 154 -9.31 -8.06 10.98
N LYS A 155 -9.78 -8.78 9.97
CA LYS A 155 -9.81 -10.24 10.02
C LYS A 155 -8.48 -10.77 9.51
N MET A 156 -7.90 -11.76 10.19
CA MET A 156 -6.69 -12.44 9.73
C MET A 156 -6.91 -12.96 8.30
N PRO A 157 -6.09 -12.52 7.32
CA PRO A 157 -6.24 -13.01 5.96
C PRO A 157 -5.96 -14.51 5.88
N PRO A 158 -6.89 -15.35 5.42
CA PRO A 158 -6.71 -16.81 5.41
C PRO A 158 -5.60 -17.28 4.44
N THR A 159 -5.17 -16.40 3.56
CA THR A 159 -4.12 -16.65 2.56
C THR A 159 -2.75 -16.14 2.98
N ILE A 160 -2.63 -15.55 4.17
CA ILE A 160 -1.32 -15.07 4.66
C ILE A 160 -0.32 -16.23 4.78
N ASP A 161 0.91 -15.95 4.40
CA ASP A 161 1.98 -16.94 4.45
C ASP A 161 2.40 -17.19 5.91
N ASP A 162 2.72 -16.13 6.63
CA ASP A 162 3.10 -16.17 8.05
C ASP A 162 2.32 -15.10 8.84
N PRO A 163 1.41 -15.51 9.74
CA PRO A 163 0.64 -14.56 10.56
C PRO A 163 1.47 -13.74 11.56
N GLU A 164 2.61 -14.25 12.03
CA GLU A 164 3.44 -13.57 13.05
C GLU A 164 4.00 -12.25 12.54
N ILE A 165 4.17 -12.13 11.22
CA ILE A 165 4.67 -10.91 10.58
C ILE A 165 3.79 -9.68 10.86
N LEU A 166 2.50 -9.84 11.10
CA LEU A 166 1.61 -8.71 11.41
C LEU A 166 1.91 -8.14 12.80
N THR A 167 2.38 -8.98 13.74
CA THR A 167 2.84 -8.53 15.05
C THR A 167 4.16 -7.77 14.91
N GLU A 168 5.11 -8.28 14.13
CA GLU A 168 6.37 -7.59 13.83
C GLU A 168 6.11 -6.21 13.22
N ILE A 169 5.20 -6.11 12.23
CA ILE A 169 4.82 -4.84 11.61
C ILE A 169 4.21 -3.87 12.64
N LYS A 170 3.32 -4.35 13.51
CA LYS A 170 2.74 -3.52 14.58
C LYS A 170 3.82 -2.95 15.48
N GLU A 171 4.78 -3.76 15.90
CA GLU A 171 5.92 -3.35 16.73
C GLU A 171 6.79 -2.30 16.00
N ASP A 172 7.11 -2.52 14.74
CA ASP A 172 7.88 -1.57 13.93
C ASP A 172 7.15 -0.22 13.78
N LEU A 173 5.83 -0.23 13.57
CA LEU A 173 5.02 0.98 13.49
C LEU A 173 4.97 1.74 14.84
N ILE A 174 4.91 1.02 15.98
CA ILE A 174 4.99 1.62 17.31
C ILE A 174 6.36 2.23 17.53
N LYS A 175 7.43 1.49 17.26
CA LYS A 175 8.82 1.94 17.42
C LYS A 175 9.11 3.22 16.65
N ASN A 176 8.50 3.37 15.48
CA ASN A 176 8.66 4.55 14.62
C ASN A 176 7.60 5.65 14.87
N ASN A 177 6.86 5.58 15.98
CA ASN A 177 5.84 6.56 16.39
C ASN A 177 4.71 6.79 15.36
N ILE A 178 4.43 5.83 14.51
CA ILE A 178 3.28 5.88 13.60
C ILE A 178 2.00 5.61 14.35
N ILE A 179 2.02 4.63 15.24
CA ILE A 179 0.91 4.32 16.13
C ILE A 179 1.39 4.44 17.58
N LYS A 180 0.52 4.93 18.46
CA LYS A 180 0.82 4.94 19.91
C LYS A 180 0.67 3.53 20.45
N SER A 181 1.57 3.14 21.35
CA SER A 181 1.38 1.94 22.19
C SER A 181 0.10 2.12 23.01
N ASP A 182 -0.68 1.07 23.09
CA ASP A 182 -1.88 1.00 23.94
C ASP A 182 -1.51 1.02 25.41
#